data_5259c3418cdec835fd893ff2a700a583
#
_entry.id   5259c3418cdec835fd893ff2a700a583
#
_cell.length_a   1.000
_cell.length_b   1.000
_cell.length_c   1.000
_cell.angle_alpha   90.00
_cell.angle_beta   90.00
_cell.angle_gamma   90.00
#
_symmetry.space_group_name_H-M   'P 1'
#
loop_
_entity.id
_entity.type
_entity.pdbx_description
1 polymer ?
#
loop_
_entity_poly.entity_id
_entity_poly.type
_entity_poly.pdbx_seq_one_letter_code
_entity_poly.pdbx_strand_id
1 'polypeptide(L)' 'MDMSTADPVRDALLKSNTDFRDLVHQHEDFEKRLSELAHLTYPNDDEVLEEITLKKRKLAIKDEIYTMMQQQAVSH' A
#
# COMPACT_ATOMS: atom_id res chain seq x y z
N MET A 1 15.00 12.75 1.63
CA MET A 1 14.02 13.04 2.69
C MET A 1 12.75 12.23 2.47
N ASP A 2 12.27 11.63 3.51
CA ASP A 2 11.06 10.85 3.42
C ASP A 2 9.82 11.72 3.54
N MET A 3 9.10 11.83 2.46
CA MET A 3 7.90 12.67 2.39
C MET A 3 6.71 12.07 3.11
N SER A 4 6.73 10.76 3.32
CA SER A 4 5.55 10.06 3.86
C SER A 4 5.33 10.35 5.33
N THR A 5 6.35 10.73 6.06
CA THR A 5 6.24 10.94 7.50
C THR A 5 5.63 12.28 7.89
N ALA A 6 5.54 13.22 6.95
CA ALA A 6 5.12 14.58 7.23
C ALA A 6 3.90 15.00 6.42
N ASP A 7 3.12 14.07 5.89
CA ASP A 7 1.98 14.40 5.04
C ASP A 7 0.73 14.59 5.90
N PRO A 8 0.26 15.85 6.06
CA PRO A 8 -0.93 16.11 6.89
C PRO A 8 -2.22 15.55 6.30
N VAL A 9 -2.30 15.43 4.97
CA VAL A 9 -3.48 14.83 4.32
C VAL A 9 -3.58 13.36 4.69
N ARG A 10 -2.47 12.64 4.61
CA ARG A 10 -2.41 11.23 4.97
C ARG A 10 -2.78 11.03 6.44
N ASP A 11 -2.23 11.85 7.32
CA ASP A 11 -2.52 11.75 8.75
C ASP A 11 -3.99 12.01 9.05
N ALA A 12 -4.58 13.00 8.40
CA ALA A 12 -5.99 13.31 8.58
C ALA A 12 -6.87 12.14 8.15
N LEU A 13 -6.56 11.53 7.02
CA LEU A 13 -7.31 10.37 6.52
C LEU A 13 -7.13 9.15 7.43
N LEU A 14 -5.93 8.93 7.95
CA LEU A 14 -5.70 7.82 8.88
C LEU A 14 -6.53 7.95 10.14
N LYS A 15 -6.80 9.17 10.57
CA LYS A 15 -7.61 9.42 11.78
C LYS A 15 -9.10 9.36 11.52
N SER A 16 -9.55 9.80 10.35
CA SER A 16 -10.98 10.05 10.10
C SER A 16 -11.63 9.07 9.13
N ASN A 17 -10.86 8.30 8.38
CA ASN A 17 -11.40 7.44 7.33
C ASN A 17 -10.98 5.99 7.54
N THR A 18 -11.95 5.15 7.91
CA THR A 18 -11.70 3.73 8.16
C THR A 18 -11.25 3.00 6.89
N ASP A 19 -11.87 3.32 5.76
CA ASP A 19 -11.51 2.70 4.49
C ASP A 19 -10.06 3.00 4.11
N PHE A 20 -9.63 4.24 4.35
CA PHE A 20 -8.25 4.63 4.10
C PHE A 20 -7.29 3.83 4.97
N ARG A 21 -7.61 3.68 6.26
CA ARG A 21 -6.78 2.89 7.17
C ARG A 21 -6.68 1.45 6.71
N ASP A 22 -7.78 0.86 6.26
CA ASP A 22 -7.79 -0.51 5.76
C ASP A 22 -6.89 -0.65 4.54
N LEU A 23 -6.94 0.31 3.62
CA LEU A 23 -6.08 0.29 2.43
C LEU A 23 -4.61 0.37 2.81
N VAL A 24 -4.28 1.24 3.76
CA VAL A 24 -2.89 1.39 4.22
C VAL A 24 -2.40 0.09 4.87
N HIS A 25 -3.24 -0.54 5.68
CA HIS A 25 -2.88 -1.81 6.30
C HIS A 25 -2.68 -2.92 5.27
N GLN A 26 -3.56 -3.00 4.28
CA GLN A 26 -3.41 -3.97 3.20
C GLN A 26 -2.11 -3.74 2.42
N HIS A 27 -1.80 -2.48 2.16
CA HIS A 27 -0.56 -2.13 1.46
C HIS A 27 0.67 -2.61 2.27
N GLU A 28 0.65 -2.38 3.57
CA GLU A 28 1.73 -2.82 4.45
C GLU A 28 1.85 -4.34 4.48
N ASP A 29 0.72 -5.04 4.54
CA ASP A 29 0.72 -6.50 4.54
C ASP A 29 1.30 -7.05 3.24
N PHE A 30 0.94 -6.47 2.11
CA PHE A 30 1.49 -6.89 0.82
C PHE A 30 2.99 -6.63 0.74
N GLU A 31 3.45 -5.49 1.26
CA GLU A 31 4.88 -5.20 1.28
C GLU A 31 5.65 -6.19 2.14
N LYS A 32 5.08 -6.55 3.28
CA LYS A 32 5.70 -7.50 4.18
C LYS A 32 5.84 -8.87 3.50
N ARG A 33 4.77 -9.35 2.87
CA ARG A 33 4.79 -10.63 2.19
C ARG A 33 5.73 -10.60 0.98
N LEU A 34 5.74 -9.52 0.23
CA LEU A 34 6.65 -9.35 -0.90
C LEU A 34 8.11 -9.38 -0.45
N SER A 35 8.40 -8.79 0.71
CA SER A 35 9.74 -8.83 1.27
C SER A 35 10.14 -10.27 1.62
N GLU A 36 9.24 -11.05 2.18
CA GLU A 36 9.49 -12.47 2.48
C GLU A 36 9.78 -13.24 1.19
N LEU A 37 8.96 -13.03 0.16
CA LEU A 37 9.15 -13.72 -1.12
C LEU A 37 10.47 -13.32 -1.78
N ALA A 38 10.87 -12.07 -1.64
CA ALA A 38 12.12 -11.58 -2.22
C ALA A 38 13.36 -12.20 -1.59
N HIS A 39 13.25 -12.70 -0.36
CA HIS A 39 14.37 -13.33 0.33
C HIS A 39 14.49 -14.83 0.05
N LEU A 40 13.55 -15.41 -0.70
CA LEU A 40 13.61 -16.82 -1.06
C LEU A 40 14.70 -17.05 -2.11
N THR A 41 15.54 -18.05 -1.84
CA THR A 41 16.65 -18.38 -2.76
C THR A 41 16.13 -19.09 -4.02
N TYR A 42 15.17 -19.99 -3.83
CA TYR A 42 14.61 -20.77 -4.93
C TYR A 42 13.09 -20.81 -4.82
N PRO A 43 12.41 -19.73 -5.19
CA PRO A 43 10.96 -19.72 -5.12
C PRO A 43 10.35 -20.74 -6.09
N ASN A 44 9.31 -21.44 -5.64
CA ASN A 44 8.58 -22.34 -6.51
C ASN A 44 7.61 -21.54 -7.41
N ASP A 45 6.93 -22.24 -8.32
CA ASP A 45 6.05 -21.58 -9.27
C ASP A 45 4.90 -20.85 -8.60
N ASP A 46 4.35 -21.42 -7.54
CA ASP A 46 3.27 -20.77 -6.78
C ASP A 46 3.76 -19.49 -6.12
N GLU A 47 4.97 -19.48 -5.61
CA GLU A 47 5.56 -18.31 -4.96
C GLU A 47 5.86 -17.21 -5.98
N VAL A 48 6.33 -17.58 -7.16
CA VAL A 48 6.54 -16.62 -8.25
C VAL A 48 5.21 -15.99 -8.66
N LEU A 49 4.17 -16.79 -8.79
CA LEU A 49 2.85 -16.30 -9.15
C LEU A 49 2.27 -15.41 -8.04
N GLU A 50 2.46 -15.78 -6.80
CA GLU A 50 2.04 -14.96 -5.66
C GLU A 50 2.71 -13.59 -5.72
N GLU A 51 4.00 -13.54 -5.99
CA GLU A 51 4.72 -12.28 -6.09
C GLU A 51 4.13 -11.37 -7.16
N ILE A 52 3.86 -11.92 -8.33
CA ILE A 52 3.26 -11.16 -9.44
C ILE A 52 1.89 -10.62 -9.04
N THR A 53 1.07 -11.46 -8.42
CA THR A 53 -0.28 -11.09 -8.01
C THR A 53 -0.23 -9.99 -6.94
N LEU A 54 0.64 -10.13 -5.96
CA LEU A 54 0.76 -9.16 -4.87
C LEU A 54 1.27 -7.82 -5.37
N LYS A 55 2.20 -7.82 -6.33
CA LYS A 55 2.69 -6.56 -6.92
C LYS A 55 1.56 -5.81 -7.63
N LYS A 56 0.71 -6.53 -8.36
CA LYS A 56 -0.44 -5.90 -9.03
C LYS A 56 -1.42 -5.33 -8.02
N ARG A 57 -1.74 -6.09 -6.99
CA ARG A 57 -2.66 -5.63 -5.93
C ARG A 57 -2.10 -4.45 -5.17
N LYS A 58 -0.81 -4.49 -4.86
CA LYS A 58 -0.13 -3.40 -4.17
C LYS A 58 -0.24 -2.11 -4.97
N LEU A 59 0.00 -2.17 -6.28
CA LEU A 59 -0.12 -1.01 -7.15
C LEU A 59 -1.54 -0.47 -7.19
N ALA A 60 -2.53 -1.34 -7.29
CA ALA A 60 -3.93 -0.92 -7.30
C ALA A 60 -4.31 -0.22 -5.99
N ILE A 61 -3.90 -0.77 -4.85
CA ILE A 61 -4.16 -0.17 -3.55
C ILE A 61 -3.43 1.16 -3.41
N LYS A 62 -2.20 1.23 -3.86
CA LYS A 62 -1.43 2.48 -3.83
C LYS A 62 -2.14 3.57 -4.62
N ASP A 63 -2.69 3.23 -5.78
CA ASP A 63 -3.44 4.18 -6.59
C ASP A 63 -4.71 4.65 -5.88
N GLU A 64 -5.42 3.76 -5.20
CA GLU A 64 -6.58 4.12 -4.42
C GLU A 64 -6.23 5.05 -3.27
N ILE A 65 -5.17 4.73 -2.54
CA ILE A 65 -4.67 5.57 -1.45
C ILE A 65 -4.37 6.98 -1.98
N TYR A 66 -3.67 7.04 -3.08
CA TYR A 66 -3.28 8.31 -3.69
C TYR A 66 -4.50 9.11 -4.13
N THR A 67 -5.48 8.45 -4.75
CA THR A 67 -6.73 9.08 -5.16
C THR A 67 -7.48 9.68 -3.98
N MET A 68 -7.58 8.94 -2.88
CA MET A 68 -8.24 9.43 -1.67
C MET A 68 -7.52 10.65 -1.10
N MET A 69 -6.19 10.61 -1.10
CA MET A 69 -5.40 11.74 -0.62
C MET A 69 -5.62 12.98 -1.50
N GLN A 70 -5.68 12.80 -2.81
CA GLN A 70 -5.93 13.90 -3.72
C GLN A 70 -7.33 14.49 -3.53
N GLN A 71 -8.33 13.63 -3.36
CA GLN A 71 -9.70 14.08 -3.12
C GLN A 71 -9.81 14.89 -1.83
N GLN A 72 -9.13 14.42 -0.78
CA GLN A 72 -9.11 15.13 0.50
C GLN A 72 -8.43 16.49 0.36
N ALA A 73 -7.34 16.56 -0.39
CA ALA A 73 -6.60 17.81 -0.59
C ALA A 73 -7.40 18.81 -1.40
N VAL A 74 -8.20 18.35 -2.36
CA VAL A 74 -8.96 19.22 -3.27
C VAL A 74 -10.27 19.68 -2.64
N SER A 75 -10.80 18.95 -1.67
CA SER A 75 -12.09 19.26 -1.07
C SER A 75 -12.06 20.42 -0.09
N HIS A 76 -10.93 21.05 0.04
CA HIS A 76 -10.80 22.30 0.80
C HIS A 76 -11.01 23.50 -0.13
#